data_77048ee15f0b9cfccc42f6ce1fe60cec
#
_entry.id   77048ee15f0b9cfccc42f6ce1fe60cec
#
_cell.length_a   1.000
_cell.length_b   1.000
_cell.length_c   1.000
_cell.angle_alpha   90.00
_cell.angle_beta   90.00
_cell.angle_gamma   90.00
#
_symmetry.space_group_name_H-M   'P 1'
#
loop_
_entity.id
_entity.type
_entity.pdbx_description
1 polymer ?
#
loop_
_entity_poly.entity_id
_entity_poly.type
_entity_poly.pdbx_seq_one_letter_code
_entity_poly.pdbx_strand_id
1 'polypeptide(L)'
;MKRNLKKPILYLIFSGIFSTATYAQTAKSNVIQDNKLPELLKLKSEMTVNNELADRYKIQLFYGQITEANKVQKDYNSSFSEWEPKIVYESPNYKVWVGNFRDRLDADRALLKIKEKFPSAFVMKP
;
A
#
# COMPACT_ATOMS: atom_id res chain seq x y z
N MET A 1 -0.10 -64.44 56.84
CA MET A 1 0.48 -63.30 56.05
C MET A 1 -0.39 -63.11 54.80
N LYS A 2 -1.42 -62.23 54.86
CA LYS A 2 -2.36 -62.01 53.75
C LYS A 2 -1.80 -60.84 52.86
N ARG A 3 -1.25 -61.17 51.71
CA ARG A 3 -0.79 -60.18 50.69
C ARG A 3 -2.00 -59.55 50.04
N ASN A 4 -2.19 -58.29 50.26
CA ASN A 4 -3.19 -57.45 49.58
C ASN A 4 -2.92 -57.37 48.10
N LEU A 5 -3.47 -58.27 47.30
CA LEU A 5 -3.30 -58.34 45.85
C LEU A 5 -4.23 -57.37 45.07
N LYS A 6 -4.89 -56.45 45.79
CA LYS A 6 -5.91 -55.57 45.19
C LYS A 6 -5.40 -54.19 44.74
N LYS A 7 -4.16 -53.82 45.08
CA LYS A 7 -3.63 -52.49 44.77
C LYS A 7 -3.07 -52.32 43.34
N PRO A 8 -2.51 -53.33 42.66
CA PRO A 8 -2.01 -53.12 41.30
C PRO A 8 -3.10 -53.01 40.22
N ILE A 9 -4.28 -53.61 40.46
CA ILE A 9 -5.37 -53.60 39.46
C ILE A 9 -6.02 -52.21 39.35
N LEU A 10 -6.03 -51.45 40.43
CA LEU A 10 -6.62 -50.10 40.45
C LEU A 10 -5.78 -49.09 39.67
N TYR A 11 -4.45 -49.30 39.60
CA TYR A 11 -3.56 -48.43 38.82
C TYR A 11 -3.62 -48.70 37.32
N LEU A 12 -3.97 -49.92 36.90
CA LEU A 12 -4.06 -50.28 35.48
C LEU A 12 -5.33 -49.71 34.80
N ILE A 13 -6.37 -49.42 35.59
CA ILE A 13 -7.62 -48.84 35.07
C ILE A 13 -7.53 -47.32 34.91
N PHE A 14 -6.62 -46.65 35.62
CA PHE A 14 -6.47 -45.18 35.55
C PHE A 14 -5.56 -44.70 34.41
N SER A 15 -4.82 -45.59 33.74
CA SER A 15 -3.90 -45.27 32.65
C SER A 15 -4.56 -45.22 31.26
N GLY A 16 -5.85 -45.56 31.16
CA GLY A 16 -6.51 -45.76 29.85
C GLY A 16 -7.36 -44.60 29.33
N ILE A 17 -7.48 -43.45 30.02
CA ILE A 17 -8.47 -42.42 29.67
C ILE A 17 -7.83 -41.08 29.27
N PHE A 18 -6.62 -41.08 28.72
CA PHE A 18 -6.03 -39.86 28.23
C PHE A 18 -5.65 -39.95 26.74
N SER A 19 -6.59 -40.46 25.92
CA SER A 19 -6.54 -40.29 24.45
C SER A 19 -7.47 -39.14 24.10
N THR A 20 -7.03 -37.89 24.37
CA THR A 20 -7.67 -36.72 23.77
C THR A 20 -7.31 -36.70 22.32
N ALA A 21 -8.21 -37.14 21.46
CA ALA A 21 -8.14 -36.91 20.05
C ALA A 21 -8.20 -35.38 19.82
N THR A 22 -7.05 -34.79 19.54
CA THR A 22 -6.98 -33.43 19.01
C THR A 22 -7.58 -33.43 17.62
N TYR A 23 -8.86 -33.11 17.51
CA TYR A 23 -9.46 -32.78 16.23
C TYR A 23 -8.82 -31.46 15.79
N ALA A 24 -7.87 -31.52 14.87
CA ALA A 24 -7.42 -30.37 14.14
C ALA A 24 -8.65 -29.83 13.40
N GLN A 25 -9.22 -28.74 13.91
CA GLN A 25 -10.23 -27.97 13.20
C GLN A 25 -9.54 -27.35 11.98
N THR A 26 -9.68 -27.99 10.84
CA THR A 26 -9.44 -27.35 9.54
C THR A 26 -10.50 -26.25 9.43
N ALA A 27 -10.13 -25.05 9.83
CA ALA A 27 -10.92 -23.87 9.55
C ALA A 27 -10.96 -23.73 8.03
N LYS A 28 -12.01 -24.24 7.39
CA LYS A 28 -12.37 -23.83 6.05
C LYS A 28 -12.75 -22.36 6.16
N SER A 29 -11.81 -21.46 5.91
CA SER A 29 -12.13 -20.09 5.64
C SER A 29 -12.89 -20.08 4.31
N ASN A 30 -14.22 -20.05 4.37
CA ASN A 30 -15.03 -19.66 3.24
C ASN A 30 -14.75 -18.19 2.98
N VAL A 31 -13.65 -17.92 2.28
CA VAL A 31 -13.43 -16.60 1.67
C VAL A 31 -14.51 -16.53 0.60
N ILE A 32 -15.61 -15.85 0.92
CA ILE A 32 -16.58 -15.42 -0.07
C ILE A 32 -15.81 -14.42 -0.93
N GLN A 33 -15.21 -14.93 -1.97
CA GLN A 33 -14.51 -14.13 -2.96
C GLN A 33 -15.60 -13.36 -3.72
N ASP A 34 -15.76 -12.09 -3.40
CA ASP A 34 -16.69 -11.21 -4.11
C ASP A 34 -16.35 -11.30 -5.60
N ASN A 35 -17.35 -11.52 -6.44
CA ASN A 35 -17.20 -11.63 -7.90
C ASN A 35 -16.52 -10.40 -8.53
N LYS A 36 -16.42 -9.30 -7.77
CA LYS A 36 -15.71 -8.08 -8.16
C LYS A 36 -14.19 -8.14 -7.94
N LEU A 37 -13.69 -9.12 -7.18
CA LEU A 37 -12.26 -9.20 -6.88
C LEU A 37 -11.39 -9.40 -8.12
N PRO A 38 -11.74 -10.29 -9.10
CA PRO A 38 -10.98 -10.44 -10.33
C PRO A 38 -10.94 -9.15 -11.16
N GLU A 39 -12.07 -8.42 -11.22
CA GLU A 39 -12.16 -7.14 -11.92
C GLU A 39 -11.27 -6.07 -11.27
N LEU A 40 -11.28 -5.96 -9.93
CA LEU A 40 -10.42 -5.05 -9.19
C LEU A 40 -8.93 -5.39 -9.35
N LEU A 41 -8.58 -6.68 -9.36
CA LEU A 41 -7.20 -7.11 -9.60
C LEU A 41 -6.73 -6.77 -11.02
N LYS A 42 -7.61 -6.94 -12.02
CA LYS A 42 -7.32 -6.56 -13.40
C LYS A 42 -7.13 -5.05 -13.52
N LEU A 43 -8.04 -4.26 -12.96
CA LEU A 43 -7.94 -2.80 -12.93
C LEU A 43 -6.65 -2.34 -12.24
N LYS A 44 -6.32 -2.93 -11.09
CA LYS A 44 -5.06 -2.64 -10.39
C LYS A 44 -3.83 -2.98 -11.25
N SER A 45 -3.85 -4.09 -11.98
CA SER A 45 -2.74 -4.46 -12.86
C SER A 45 -2.59 -3.49 -14.03
N GLU A 46 -3.70 -3.06 -14.62
CA GLU A 46 -3.71 -2.07 -15.71
C GLU A 46 -3.20 -0.70 -15.22
N MET A 47 -3.63 -0.25 -14.04
CA MET A 47 -3.13 0.99 -13.43
C MET A 47 -1.63 0.90 -13.09
N THR A 48 -1.14 -0.28 -12.68
CA THR A 48 0.29 -0.51 -12.44
C THR A 48 1.09 -0.46 -13.74
N VAL A 49 0.57 -1.07 -14.82
CA VAL A 49 1.21 -1.02 -16.15
C VAL A 49 1.24 0.40 -16.69
N ASN A 50 0.17 1.17 -16.49
CA ASN A 50 0.08 2.58 -16.87
C ASN A 50 0.88 3.51 -15.94
N ASN A 51 1.62 2.96 -14.98
CA ASN A 51 2.41 3.70 -13.99
C ASN A 51 1.61 4.61 -13.05
N GLU A 52 0.31 4.45 -12.95
CA GLU A 52 -0.54 5.24 -12.06
C GLU A 52 -0.36 4.85 -10.59
N LEU A 53 -0.07 3.55 -10.33
CA LEU A 53 0.21 3.02 -9.00
C LEU A 53 1.70 2.79 -8.73
N ALA A 54 2.57 3.04 -9.72
CA ALA A 54 4.00 2.84 -9.53
C ALA A 54 4.55 3.85 -8.52
N ASP A 55 5.34 3.34 -7.59
CA ASP A 55 6.08 4.11 -6.60
C ASP A 55 7.25 4.85 -7.30
N ARG A 56 6.94 5.99 -7.90
CA ARG A 56 7.86 6.78 -8.72
C ARG A 56 8.10 8.14 -8.11
N TYR A 57 9.24 8.73 -8.43
CA TYR A 57 9.58 10.06 -7.99
C TYR A 57 8.73 11.11 -8.73
N LYS A 58 8.22 12.07 -7.98
CA LYS A 58 7.46 13.22 -8.48
C LYS A 58 8.04 14.48 -7.90
N ILE A 59 7.81 15.59 -8.59
CA ILE A 59 8.21 16.91 -8.10
C ILE A 59 6.95 17.60 -7.58
N GLN A 60 6.94 17.95 -6.32
CA GLN A 60 5.87 18.76 -5.73
C GLN A 60 6.18 20.23 -5.91
N LEU A 61 5.26 20.95 -6.56
CA LEU A 61 5.35 22.39 -6.80
C LEU A 61 4.68 23.18 -5.70
N PHE A 62 3.56 22.67 -5.20
CA PHE A 62 2.69 23.40 -4.29
C PHE A 62 1.92 22.46 -3.36
N TYR A 63 1.57 22.98 -2.18
CA TYR A 63 0.70 22.36 -1.20
C TYR A 63 -0.16 23.43 -0.53
N GLY A 64 -1.49 23.33 -0.62
CA GLY A 64 -2.41 24.28 -0.01
C GLY A 64 -3.82 24.21 -0.58
N GLN A 65 -4.46 25.36 -0.75
CA GLN A 65 -5.85 25.44 -1.18
C GLN A 65 -5.99 25.23 -2.70
N ILE A 66 -7.17 24.78 -3.12
CA ILE A 66 -7.46 24.46 -4.53
C ILE A 66 -7.32 25.67 -5.48
N THR A 67 -7.69 26.85 -5.05
CA THR A 67 -7.58 28.09 -5.85
C THR A 67 -6.14 28.40 -6.22
N GLU A 68 -5.25 28.28 -5.27
CA GLU A 68 -3.81 28.50 -5.48
C GLU A 68 -3.17 27.36 -6.27
N ALA A 69 -3.60 26.10 -6.02
CA ALA A 69 -3.16 24.95 -6.79
C ALA A 69 -3.50 25.09 -8.28
N ASN A 70 -4.71 25.56 -8.61
CA ASN A 70 -5.11 25.84 -10.00
C ASN A 70 -4.27 26.96 -10.63
N LYS A 71 -3.91 28.00 -9.87
CA LYS A 71 -3.05 29.07 -10.36
C LYS A 71 -1.65 28.54 -10.66
N VAL A 72 -1.05 27.80 -9.72
CA VAL A 72 0.27 27.18 -9.91
C VAL A 72 0.27 26.23 -11.11
N GLN A 73 -0.78 25.47 -11.32
CA GLN A 73 -0.91 24.58 -12.48
C GLN A 73 -0.91 25.38 -13.81
N LYS A 74 -1.64 26.49 -13.87
CA LYS A 74 -1.68 27.36 -15.06
C LYS A 74 -0.33 28.02 -15.32
N ASP A 75 0.31 28.53 -14.27
CA ASP A 75 1.62 29.19 -14.35
C ASP A 75 2.70 28.18 -14.81
N TYR A 76 2.59 26.93 -14.35
CA TYR A 76 3.48 25.87 -14.80
C TYR A 76 3.28 25.55 -16.28
N ASN A 77 2.04 25.34 -16.74
CA ASN A 77 1.72 25.02 -18.13
C ASN A 77 2.13 26.13 -19.11
N SER A 78 2.15 27.39 -18.65
CA SER A 78 2.61 28.51 -19.47
C SER A 78 4.13 28.55 -19.67
N SER A 79 4.89 27.84 -18.83
CA SER A 79 6.35 27.91 -18.76
C SER A 79 7.05 26.61 -19.14
N PHE A 80 6.39 25.51 -18.89
CA PHE A 80 6.91 24.17 -19.09
C PHE A 80 5.87 23.31 -19.80
N SER A 81 6.27 22.59 -20.84
CA SER A 81 5.43 21.65 -21.58
C SER A 81 5.94 20.19 -21.50
N GLU A 82 7.08 20.00 -20.84
CA GLU A 82 7.79 18.72 -20.82
C GLU A 82 7.06 17.65 -19.95
N TRP A 83 6.45 18.11 -18.84
CA TRP A 83 5.74 17.24 -17.91
C TRP A 83 4.38 17.85 -17.53
N GLU A 84 3.34 17.04 -17.59
CA GLU A 84 1.98 17.49 -17.24
C GLU A 84 1.80 17.62 -15.71
N PRO A 85 1.33 18.78 -15.21
CA PRO A 85 1.04 18.95 -13.80
C PRO A 85 -0.29 18.31 -13.42
N LYS A 86 -0.31 17.58 -12.29
CA LYS A 86 -1.51 16.96 -11.73
C LYS A 86 -1.83 17.57 -10.37
N ILE A 87 -3.10 17.93 -10.16
CA ILE A 87 -3.62 18.33 -8.85
C ILE A 87 -4.14 17.09 -8.15
N VAL A 88 -3.67 16.83 -6.95
CA VAL A 88 -4.07 15.69 -6.11
C VAL A 88 -4.62 16.21 -4.79
N TYR A 89 -5.80 15.73 -4.40
CA TYR A 89 -6.37 16.03 -3.09
C TYR A 89 -5.78 15.09 -2.04
N GLU A 90 -5.23 15.68 -0.99
CA GLU A 90 -4.78 14.98 0.21
C GLU A 90 -5.26 15.76 1.42
N SER A 91 -6.35 15.25 2.00
CA SER A 91 -7.11 15.96 3.06
C SER A 91 -6.21 16.57 4.15
N PRO A 92 -6.38 17.85 4.49
CA PRO A 92 -7.39 18.79 3.99
C PRO A 92 -6.96 19.62 2.77
N ASN A 93 -5.77 19.41 2.21
CA ASN A 93 -5.16 20.26 1.21
C ASN A 93 -5.01 19.59 -0.17
N TYR A 94 -4.60 20.41 -1.14
CA TYR A 94 -4.28 19.97 -2.50
C TYR A 94 -2.80 20.09 -2.77
N LYS A 95 -2.26 19.15 -3.52
CA LYS A 95 -0.87 19.13 -4.00
C LYS A 95 -0.85 19.29 -5.50
N VAL A 96 0.14 20.01 -6.01
CA VAL A 96 0.45 20.04 -7.45
C VAL A 96 1.71 19.23 -7.66
N TRP A 97 1.60 18.14 -8.41
CA TRP A 97 2.71 17.25 -8.76
C TRP A 97 3.04 17.32 -10.23
N VAL A 98 4.32 17.15 -10.54
CA VAL A 98 4.83 17.14 -11.92
C VAL A 98 5.74 15.95 -12.10
N GLY A 99 5.67 15.38 -13.30
CA GLY A 99 6.51 14.27 -13.72
C GLY A 99 6.15 12.94 -13.06
N ASN A 100 6.79 11.89 -13.55
CA ASN A 100 6.63 10.51 -13.10
C ASN A 100 7.95 9.77 -13.37
N PHE A 101 8.98 10.11 -12.58
CA PHE A 101 10.34 9.68 -12.82
C PHE A 101 10.61 8.33 -12.19
N ARG A 102 11.24 7.45 -12.94
CA ARG A 102 11.65 6.14 -12.46
C ARG A 102 12.84 6.25 -11.50
N ASP A 103 13.77 7.09 -11.85
CA ASP A 103 15.00 7.30 -11.11
C ASP A 103 15.03 8.67 -10.45
N ARG A 104 15.62 8.73 -9.26
CA ARG A 104 15.77 9.97 -8.52
C ARG A 104 16.63 11.00 -9.26
N LEU A 105 17.68 10.53 -9.95
CA LEU A 105 18.60 11.40 -10.67
C LEU A 105 17.89 12.16 -11.79
N ASP A 106 16.96 11.51 -12.50
CA ASP A 106 16.16 12.17 -13.53
C ASP A 106 15.18 13.18 -12.93
N ALA A 107 14.60 12.86 -11.78
CA ALA A 107 13.77 13.81 -11.03
C ALA A 107 14.59 15.03 -10.55
N ASP A 108 15.79 14.82 -10.04
CA ASP A 108 16.67 15.92 -9.59
C ASP A 108 17.11 16.82 -10.77
N ARG A 109 17.39 16.25 -11.94
CA ARG A 109 17.70 17.02 -13.15
C ARG A 109 16.51 17.89 -13.60
N ALA A 110 15.31 17.32 -13.59
CA ALA A 110 14.08 18.05 -13.89
C ALA A 110 13.81 19.15 -12.86
N LEU A 111 14.07 18.84 -11.57
CA LEU A 111 13.92 19.80 -10.48
C LEU A 111 14.81 21.03 -10.66
N LEU A 112 16.04 20.88 -11.15
CA LEU A 112 16.94 22.02 -11.40
C LEU A 112 16.31 23.02 -12.37
N LYS A 113 15.72 22.55 -13.47
CA LYS A 113 15.01 23.40 -14.44
C LYS A 113 13.77 24.06 -13.81
N ILE A 114 12.99 23.30 -13.03
CA ILE A 114 11.74 23.76 -12.44
C ILE A 114 11.99 24.81 -11.35
N LYS A 115 13.07 24.68 -10.58
CA LYS A 115 13.42 25.60 -9.49
C LYS A 115 13.72 27.04 -9.96
N GLU A 116 14.07 27.23 -11.21
CA GLU A 116 14.26 28.59 -11.77
C GLU A 116 12.98 29.42 -11.62
N LYS A 117 11.82 28.79 -11.70
CA LYS A 117 10.51 29.46 -11.61
C LYS A 117 9.73 29.11 -10.35
N PHE A 118 9.95 27.91 -9.81
CA PHE A 118 9.30 27.38 -8.60
C PHE A 118 10.35 26.99 -7.55
N PRO A 119 10.96 27.95 -6.85
CA PRO A 119 12.07 27.70 -5.93
C PRO A 119 11.71 26.79 -4.74
N SER A 120 10.42 26.74 -4.37
CA SER A 120 9.89 25.87 -3.30
C SER A 120 9.67 24.42 -3.73
N ALA A 121 9.84 24.10 -5.03
CA ALA A 121 9.66 22.76 -5.54
C ALA A 121 10.69 21.78 -4.96
N PHE A 122 10.26 20.54 -4.74
CA PHE A 122 11.14 19.47 -4.26
C PHE A 122 10.73 18.11 -4.81
N VAL A 123 11.69 17.19 -4.88
CA VAL A 123 11.44 15.80 -5.26
C VAL A 123 10.87 15.04 -4.08
N MET A 124 9.79 14.32 -4.32
CA MET A 124 9.19 13.40 -3.38
C MET A 124 8.98 12.03 -4.01
N LYS A 125 8.88 11.03 -3.14
CA LYS A 125 8.43 9.70 -3.48
C LYS A 125 7.13 9.47 -2.69
N PRO A 126 5.98 9.41 -3.37
CA PRO A 126 4.71 9.24 -2.68
C PRO A 126 4.59 7.88 -2.02
#